data_1a89d9cd775decbcf937a433ff94e361
#
_entry.id   1a89d9cd775decbcf937a433ff94e361
#
_cell.length_a   1.000
_cell.length_b   1.000
_cell.length_c   1.000
_cell.angle_alpha   90.00
_cell.angle_beta   90.00
_cell.angle_gamma   90.00
#
_symmetry.space_group_name_H-M   'P 1'
#
loop_
_entity.id
_entity.type
_entity.pdbx_description
1 polymer ?
#
loop_
_entity_poly.entity_id
_entity_poly.type
_entity_poly.pdbx_seq_one_letter_code
_entity_poly.pdbx_strand_id
1 'polypeptide(L)'
;MSRRVLAAALLCLACEPVECGAGSRALARDGHLPEKPDRGPPADPPDIDPGRGSTSAPTEVIAGASGSIDSDDTVDSDDDSDDSAAETDDVGDDTRDAWIVHEVAPAETLAQLAVRYRVDPGRLRGWNGLGRSARVRPGQRLRLLARRTPPPRERVRYTVREGDTWTSIARAHGADPSAVRAYNIKRTGRRLHPGLELDVWRDPWLAAAVAADAPPSGPAAAIGPGGFSVGRPSDGRLVNGVQIPASADYDRRYPGSAWGTSFAVRHLVDILHRWREESDYNGLLRLGAMSRQRGRRITGHRSHQSGRDLDIRLPLREGLADKTTPTPRRVDWAAVHALVQAFAASGAVPQIFLDYQLQKRLYKVAREAGADRRTLRRLIQFPRGSAATRGLVRHSPGHDIHLHVRFACADYESECAGR
;
A
#
# COMPACT_ATOMS: atom_id res chain seq x y z
N MET A 1 -3.59 54.52 10.23
CA MET A 1 -4.00 55.22 8.98
C MET A 1 -3.79 54.23 7.87
N SER A 2 -4.70 53.73 7.12
CA SER A 2 -6.03 53.99 6.63
C SER A 2 -6.72 52.68 6.29
N ARG A 3 -7.96 52.57 6.66
CA ARG A 3 -8.93 51.54 6.28
C ARG A 3 -9.23 51.60 4.78
N ARG A 4 -9.40 50.44 4.12
CA ARG A 4 -10.41 50.34 3.02
C ARG A 4 -11.12 48.98 3.11
N VAL A 5 -12.37 49.05 3.46
CA VAL A 5 -13.45 48.07 3.30
C VAL A 5 -13.95 48.19 1.88
N LEU A 6 -14.14 47.09 1.18
CA LEU A 6 -15.01 47.04 0.01
C LEU A 6 -15.84 45.74 0.06
N ALA A 7 -17.14 45.97 0.14
CA ALA A 7 -18.22 45.02 -0.02
C ALA A 7 -18.36 44.64 -1.51
N ALA A 8 -18.69 43.39 -1.80
CA ALA A 8 -19.17 42.94 -3.10
C ALA A 8 -20.47 42.17 -2.94
N ALA A 9 -21.43 42.63 -3.72
CA ALA A 9 -22.85 42.31 -3.71
C ALA A 9 -23.17 40.92 -4.29
N LEU A 10 -24.24 40.34 -3.75
CA LEU A 10 -25.05 39.27 -4.36
C LEU A 10 -25.66 39.71 -5.69
N LEU A 11 -25.56 38.82 -6.69
CA LEU A 11 -26.51 38.84 -7.82
C LEU A 11 -27.05 37.41 -7.98
N CYS A 12 -28.33 37.26 -7.60
CA CYS A 12 -29.21 36.18 -8.04
C CYS A 12 -29.63 36.46 -9.48
N LEU A 13 -29.51 35.48 -10.36
CA LEU A 13 -30.23 35.46 -11.63
C LEU A 13 -30.89 34.07 -11.78
N ALA A 14 -32.22 34.14 -11.80
CA ALA A 14 -33.13 33.05 -12.13
C ALA A 14 -32.98 32.67 -13.62
N CYS A 15 -33.05 31.40 -13.94
CA CYS A 15 -33.35 30.89 -15.27
C CYS A 15 -34.55 29.96 -15.20
N GLU A 16 -35.58 30.32 -15.92
CA GLU A 16 -36.81 29.56 -16.15
C GLU A 16 -36.61 28.34 -17.07
N PRO A 17 -37.54 27.38 -17.08
CA PRO A 17 -37.45 26.16 -17.86
C PRO A 17 -37.98 26.35 -19.28
N VAL A 18 -37.28 25.79 -20.27
CA VAL A 18 -37.73 25.65 -21.65
C VAL A 18 -38.34 24.29 -21.87
N GLU A 19 -39.60 24.25 -22.14
CA GLU A 19 -40.32 23.11 -22.71
C GLU A 19 -39.85 22.87 -24.15
N CYS A 20 -39.59 21.62 -24.51
CA CYS A 20 -39.52 21.19 -25.91
C CYS A 20 -40.34 19.93 -26.14
N GLY A 21 -41.23 20.09 -27.07
CA GLY A 21 -42.33 19.24 -27.42
C GLY A 21 -41.98 17.91 -28.09
N ALA A 22 -42.98 17.10 -28.08
CA ALA A 22 -43.09 15.78 -28.68
C ALA A 22 -42.98 15.81 -30.23
N GLY A 23 -42.30 14.81 -30.79
CA GLY A 23 -42.27 14.54 -32.22
C GLY A 23 -42.03 13.05 -32.46
N SER A 24 -43.13 12.31 -32.55
CA SER A 24 -43.19 10.93 -32.98
C SER A 24 -42.78 10.77 -34.45
N ARG A 25 -41.91 9.83 -34.76
CA ARG A 25 -42.00 9.07 -36.03
C ARG A 25 -41.23 7.75 -35.93
N ALA A 26 -41.96 6.66 -35.95
CA ALA A 26 -41.52 5.30 -36.15
C ALA A 26 -41.02 5.13 -37.61
N LEU A 27 -39.88 4.43 -37.78
CA LEU A 27 -39.58 3.64 -38.96
C LEU A 27 -38.76 2.44 -38.56
N ALA A 28 -39.40 1.29 -38.69
CA ALA A 28 -38.77 -0.01 -38.62
C ALA A 28 -37.81 -0.20 -39.84
N ARG A 29 -36.63 -0.74 -39.60
CA ARG A 29 -35.85 -1.46 -40.61
C ARG A 29 -35.07 -2.58 -39.94
N ASP A 30 -35.42 -3.79 -40.36
CA ASP A 30 -34.69 -5.02 -40.14
C ASP A 30 -33.23 -4.88 -40.60
N GLY A 31 -32.30 -5.19 -39.75
CA GLY A 31 -30.88 -5.25 -40.01
C GLY A 31 -30.29 -6.48 -39.34
N HIS A 32 -30.29 -7.57 -40.11
CA HIS A 32 -29.60 -8.84 -39.80
C HIS A 32 -28.11 -8.57 -39.52
N LEU A 33 -27.64 -8.86 -38.32
CA LEU A 33 -26.22 -8.85 -37.98
C LEU A 33 -25.65 -10.26 -38.22
N PRO A 34 -24.49 -10.40 -38.86
CA PRO A 34 -23.88 -11.72 -39.08
C PRO A 34 -23.32 -12.28 -37.75
N GLU A 35 -23.63 -13.54 -37.51
CA GLU A 35 -23.08 -14.37 -36.45
C GLU A 35 -21.55 -14.43 -36.54
N LYS A 36 -20.87 -14.19 -35.40
CA LYS A 36 -19.44 -14.46 -35.27
C LYS A 36 -19.22 -15.98 -35.19
N PRO A 37 -18.20 -16.51 -35.87
CA PRO A 37 -17.87 -17.94 -35.77
C PRO A 37 -17.34 -18.26 -34.36
N ASP A 38 -17.90 -19.32 -33.82
CA ASP A 38 -17.55 -19.99 -32.59
C ASP A 38 -16.06 -20.43 -32.63
N ARG A 39 -15.23 -19.81 -31.78
CA ARG A 39 -13.86 -20.28 -31.54
C ARG A 39 -13.91 -21.23 -30.37
N GLY A 40 -13.81 -22.50 -30.63
CA GLY A 40 -13.59 -23.52 -29.62
C GLY A 40 -12.41 -23.23 -28.69
N PRO A 41 -12.33 -23.89 -27.53
CA PRO A 41 -11.32 -23.64 -26.52
C PRO A 41 -9.90 -23.92 -27.05
N PRO A 42 -8.88 -23.15 -26.61
CA PRO A 42 -7.50 -23.40 -27.01
C PRO A 42 -7.01 -24.73 -26.45
N ALA A 43 -6.30 -25.47 -27.28
CA ALA A 43 -5.67 -26.74 -26.91
C ALA A 43 -4.64 -26.57 -25.84
N ASP A 44 -4.58 -27.53 -24.90
CA ASP A 44 -3.57 -27.63 -23.86
C ASP A 44 -2.15 -27.79 -24.46
N PRO A 45 -1.13 -27.16 -23.79
CA PRO A 45 0.26 -27.35 -24.19
C PRO A 45 0.73 -28.78 -23.83
N PRO A 46 1.66 -29.37 -24.62
CA PRO A 46 2.11 -30.73 -24.40
C PRO A 46 2.91 -30.89 -23.11
N ASP A 47 2.65 -31.98 -22.40
CA ASP A 47 3.39 -32.49 -21.25
C ASP A 47 4.89 -32.66 -21.57
N ILE A 48 5.75 -32.00 -20.78
CA ILE A 48 7.19 -32.24 -20.80
C ILE A 48 7.51 -33.24 -19.68
N ASP A 49 7.84 -34.44 -20.08
CA ASP A 49 8.33 -35.54 -19.23
C ASP A 49 9.70 -35.19 -18.59
N PRO A 50 9.88 -35.25 -17.26
CA PRO A 50 11.17 -35.10 -16.59
C PRO A 50 11.81 -36.47 -16.38
N GLY A 51 12.53 -36.96 -17.36
CA GLY A 51 13.26 -38.21 -17.25
C GLY A 51 14.64 -38.24 -17.87
N ARG A 52 15.65 -38.41 -16.99
CA ARG A 52 17.01 -38.93 -17.23
C ARG A 52 18.12 -37.99 -17.69
N GLY A 53 19.20 -38.05 -16.87
CA GLY A 53 20.55 -38.09 -17.35
C GLY A 53 21.61 -37.39 -16.49
N SER A 54 22.02 -38.06 -15.45
CA SER A 54 23.32 -37.87 -14.77
C SER A 54 24.49 -37.94 -15.74
N THR A 55 25.46 -37.00 -15.67
CA THR A 55 26.90 -37.35 -15.72
C THR A 55 27.75 -36.23 -15.14
N SER A 56 28.66 -36.68 -14.30
CA SER A 56 29.72 -36.04 -13.52
C SER A 56 30.84 -35.41 -14.35
N ALA A 57 31.34 -34.24 -13.83
CA ALA A 57 32.73 -33.76 -13.67
C ALA A 57 33.70 -33.81 -14.86
N PRO A 58 34.81 -33.03 -14.91
CA PRO A 58 35.67 -32.71 -13.79
C PRO A 58 36.19 -31.25 -13.68
N THR A 59 36.77 -31.02 -12.52
CA THR A 59 37.64 -29.95 -12.05
C THR A 59 38.83 -29.68 -12.97
N GLU A 60 39.10 -28.43 -13.30
CA GLU A 60 40.42 -27.98 -13.68
C GLU A 60 40.81 -26.73 -12.90
N VAL A 61 41.88 -26.89 -12.13
CA VAL A 61 42.62 -25.87 -11.38
C VAL A 61 43.61 -25.25 -12.34
N ILE A 62 43.57 -23.95 -12.53
CA ILE A 62 44.72 -23.19 -13.04
C ILE A 62 45.09 -22.10 -12.06
N ALA A 63 46.31 -22.17 -11.56
CA ALA A 63 46.95 -21.23 -10.67
C ALA A 63 47.56 -20.07 -11.46
N GLY A 64 47.60 -18.90 -10.80
CA GLY A 64 48.68 -17.94 -10.92
C GLY A 64 48.52 -16.75 -11.80
N ALA A 65 48.31 -15.59 -11.17
CA ALA A 65 49.14 -14.39 -11.41
C ALA A 65 48.91 -13.35 -10.30
N SER A 66 49.94 -13.15 -9.54
CA SER A 66 50.14 -12.07 -8.56
C SER A 66 50.14 -10.70 -9.24
N GLY A 67 49.26 -9.82 -8.79
CA GLY A 67 49.30 -8.38 -9.08
C GLY A 67 49.07 -7.62 -7.78
N SER A 68 50.15 -7.14 -7.17
CA SER A 68 50.16 -6.23 -6.03
C SER A 68 49.50 -4.92 -6.42
N ILE A 69 48.48 -4.50 -5.69
CA ILE A 69 48.02 -3.12 -5.67
C ILE A 69 47.95 -2.69 -4.21
N ASP A 70 48.59 -1.54 -3.97
CA ASP A 70 48.86 -0.91 -2.70
C ASP A 70 47.61 -0.82 -1.79
N SER A 71 47.78 -1.30 -0.59
CA SER A 71 46.96 -1.09 0.55
C SER A 71 47.31 0.23 1.23
N ASP A 72 46.40 1.21 1.14
CA ASP A 72 46.35 2.28 2.12
C ASP A 72 44.90 2.71 2.30
N ASP A 73 44.24 2.03 3.22
CA ASP A 73 43.00 2.49 3.89
C ASP A 73 42.99 1.84 5.26
N THR A 74 43.58 2.53 6.23
CA THR A 74 43.44 2.25 7.65
C THR A 74 41.99 2.44 8.04
N VAL A 75 41.32 1.32 8.31
CA VAL A 75 39.98 1.29 8.89
C VAL A 75 40.15 1.42 10.39
N ASP A 76 39.87 2.59 10.95
CA ASP A 76 39.67 2.76 12.37
C ASP A 76 38.45 1.93 12.80
N SER A 77 38.73 0.93 13.60
CA SER A 77 37.74 0.14 14.34
C SER A 77 37.35 0.92 15.61
N ASP A 78 36.37 1.79 15.50
CA ASP A 78 35.68 2.33 16.67
C ASP A 78 34.46 1.46 16.97
N ASP A 79 34.62 0.71 18.05
CA ASP A 79 33.64 -0.05 18.78
C ASP A 79 32.74 0.94 19.55
N ASP A 80 31.68 1.46 18.91
CA ASP A 80 30.64 2.24 19.59
C ASP A 80 29.41 1.37 19.80
N SER A 81 29.44 0.62 20.88
CA SER A 81 28.26 0.14 21.58
C SER A 81 27.60 1.32 22.31
N ASP A 82 26.75 2.08 21.60
CA ASP A 82 25.81 3.00 22.22
C ASP A 82 24.40 2.66 21.75
N ASP A 83 23.83 1.69 22.45
CA ASP A 83 22.44 1.24 22.32
C ASP A 83 21.56 2.15 23.21
N SER A 84 21.54 3.45 22.88
CA SER A 84 20.53 4.35 23.46
C SER A 84 19.26 4.24 22.63
N ALA A 85 18.36 3.37 23.08
CA ALA A 85 16.98 3.38 22.68
C ALA A 85 16.44 4.81 22.82
N ALA A 86 16.13 5.45 21.70
CA ALA A 86 15.36 6.69 21.71
C ALA A 86 13.98 6.35 22.28
N GLU A 87 13.74 6.71 23.50
CA GLU A 87 12.42 6.80 24.10
C GLU A 87 11.64 7.84 23.28
N THR A 88 10.75 7.35 22.43
CA THR A 88 9.70 8.19 21.87
C THR A 88 8.75 8.48 23.02
N ASP A 89 8.64 9.76 23.40
CA ASP A 89 7.62 10.26 24.31
C ASP A 89 6.24 9.82 23.80
N ASP A 90 5.77 8.72 24.36
CA ASP A 90 4.41 8.19 24.20
C ASP A 90 3.51 9.10 25.03
N VAL A 91 2.75 9.96 24.35
CA VAL A 91 1.71 10.80 24.98
C VAL A 91 0.77 9.87 25.74
N GLY A 92 0.82 9.94 27.04
CA GLY A 92 0.24 9.04 28.03
C GLY A 92 -1.14 8.48 27.71
N ASP A 93 -1.17 7.24 27.30
CA ASP A 93 -2.28 6.32 27.54
C ASP A 93 -1.92 5.53 28.82
N ASP A 94 -2.39 6.02 29.97
CA ASP A 94 -2.21 5.40 31.30
C ASP A 94 -3.05 4.10 31.39
N THR A 95 -2.73 3.12 30.53
CA THR A 95 -3.35 1.80 30.56
C THR A 95 -2.42 0.81 31.23
N ARG A 96 -2.64 0.59 32.53
CA ARG A 96 -2.08 -0.55 33.24
C ARG A 96 -2.56 -1.83 32.58
N ASP A 97 -1.62 -2.76 32.33
CA ASP A 97 -1.93 -4.09 31.83
C ASP A 97 -3.06 -4.72 32.67
N ALA A 98 -4.20 -5.02 32.07
CA ALA A 98 -5.35 -5.58 32.76
C ALA A 98 -5.77 -6.93 32.19
N TRP A 99 -6.04 -7.90 33.06
CA TRP A 99 -6.66 -9.15 32.66
C TRP A 99 -8.15 -8.92 32.37
N ILE A 100 -8.54 -9.20 31.13
CA ILE A 100 -9.93 -9.13 30.69
C ILE A 100 -10.37 -10.44 30.02
N VAL A 101 -11.68 -10.62 29.94
CA VAL A 101 -12.29 -11.69 29.16
C VAL A 101 -13.02 -11.06 27.97
N HIS A 102 -12.56 -11.39 26.76
CA HIS A 102 -13.20 -10.96 25.52
C HIS A 102 -14.09 -12.05 24.98
N GLU A 103 -15.33 -11.74 24.67
CA GLU A 103 -16.22 -12.61 23.91
C GLU A 103 -16.05 -12.35 22.41
N VAL A 104 -15.63 -13.38 21.68
CA VAL A 104 -15.34 -13.26 20.25
C VAL A 104 -16.61 -12.93 19.48
N ALA A 105 -16.60 -11.81 18.81
CA ALA A 105 -17.66 -11.41 17.91
C ALA A 105 -17.61 -12.24 16.60
N PRO A 106 -18.71 -12.39 15.86
CA PRO A 106 -18.69 -13.05 14.58
C PRO A 106 -17.69 -12.41 13.61
N ALA A 107 -16.95 -13.24 12.88
CA ALA A 107 -15.88 -12.89 11.96
C ALA A 107 -14.64 -12.22 12.60
N GLU A 108 -14.49 -12.17 13.91
CA GLU A 108 -13.25 -11.79 14.55
C GLU A 108 -12.17 -12.86 14.38
N THR A 109 -10.94 -12.40 14.26
CA THR A 109 -9.76 -13.26 14.21
C THR A 109 -8.85 -12.99 15.42
N LEU A 110 -8.03 -13.97 15.78
CA LEU A 110 -7.03 -13.77 16.84
C LEU A 110 -6.06 -12.63 16.52
N ALA A 111 -5.73 -12.44 15.23
CA ALA A 111 -4.86 -11.37 14.78
C ALA A 111 -5.50 -9.99 15.04
N GLN A 112 -6.79 -9.84 14.70
CA GLN A 112 -7.52 -8.61 14.97
C GLN A 112 -7.63 -8.32 16.47
N LEU A 113 -7.87 -9.33 17.29
CA LEU A 113 -7.91 -9.19 18.75
C LEU A 113 -6.53 -8.81 19.33
N ALA A 114 -5.46 -9.41 18.81
CA ALA A 114 -4.10 -9.10 19.22
C ALA A 114 -3.76 -7.60 18.99
N VAL A 115 -4.11 -7.08 17.81
CA VAL A 115 -3.94 -5.66 17.49
C VAL A 115 -4.86 -4.79 18.36
N ARG A 116 -6.15 -5.15 18.46
CA ARG A 116 -7.14 -4.38 19.20
C ARG A 116 -6.72 -4.15 20.67
N TYR A 117 -6.15 -5.17 21.31
CA TYR A 117 -5.74 -5.14 22.71
C TYR A 117 -4.23 -4.93 22.90
N ARG A 118 -3.49 -4.69 21.80
CA ARG A 118 -2.02 -4.51 21.79
C ARG A 118 -1.28 -5.68 22.47
N VAL A 119 -1.64 -6.90 22.09
CA VAL A 119 -1.13 -8.16 22.67
C VAL A 119 -0.43 -8.98 21.59
N ASP A 120 0.64 -9.67 21.96
CA ASP A 120 1.27 -10.64 21.06
C ASP A 120 0.32 -11.82 20.73
N PRO A 121 0.12 -12.17 19.45
CA PRO A 121 -0.80 -13.24 19.05
C PRO A 121 -0.39 -14.63 19.61
N GLY A 122 0.88 -14.87 19.83
CA GLY A 122 1.38 -16.11 20.43
C GLY A 122 1.02 -16.21 21.90
N ARG A 123 1.20 -15.11 22.65
CA ARG A 123 0.76 -15.03 24.06
C ARG A 123 -0.76 -15.20 24.18
N LEU A 124 -1.54 -14.53 23.31
CA LEU A 124 -2.99 -14.69 23.30
C LEU A 124 -3.42 -16.13 23.07
N ARG A 125 -2.74 -16.87 22.19
CA ARG A 125 -2.95 -18.32 21.99
C ARG A 125 -2.58 -19.12 23.26
N GLY A 126 -1.41 -18.87 23.80
CA GLY A 126 -0.92 -19.57 24.97
C GLY A 126 -1.83 -19.45 26.18
N TRP A 127 -2.35 -18.24 26.47
CA TRP A 127 -3.26 -18.01 27.60
C TRP A 127 -4.63 -18.73 27.45
N ASN A 128 -4.98 -19.14 26.22
CA ASN A 128 -6.25 -19.79 25.92
C ASN A 128 -6.11 -21.24 25.43
N GLY A 129 -4.93 -21.82 25.51
CA GLY A 129 -4.66 -23.21 25.07
C GLY A 129 -4.91 -23.45 23.57
N LEU A 130 -4.71 -22.43 22.73
CA LEU A 130 -5.00 -22.48 21.30
C LEU A 130 -3.76 -22.88 20.50
N GLY A 131 -3.89 -23.92 19.68
CA GLY A 131 -2.83 -24.32 18.74
C GLY A 131 -2.54 -23.28 17.66
N ARG A 132 -1.41 -23.43 16.96
CA ARG A 132 -0.95 -22.48 15.92
C ARG A 132 -1.98 -22.22 14.82
N SER A 133 -2.72 -23.23 14.41
CA SER A 133 -3.75 -23.16 13.36
C SER A 133 -5.17 -22.95 13.90
N ALA A 134 -5.34 -22.83 15.21
CA ALA A 134 -6.65 -22.68 15.81
C ALA A 134 -7.32 -21.38 15.35
N ARG A 135 -8.60 -21.52 14.94
CA ARG A 135 -9.49 -20.40 14.66
C ARG A 135 -10.41 -20.20 15.86
N VAL A 136 -10.64 -18.95 16.21
CA VAL A 136 -11.64 -18.59 17.23
C VAL A 136 -13.04 -18.65 16.63
N ARG A 137 -14.04 -18.88 17.49
CA ARG A 137 -15.45 -19.00 17.09
C ARG A 137 -16.26 -17.89 17.76
N PRO A 138 -17.32 -17.39 17.10
CA PRO A 138 -18.25 -16.43 17.73
C PRO A 138 -18.79 -16.99 19.06
N GLY A 139 -18.85 -16.12 20.08
CA GLY A 139 -19.24 -16.48 21.43
C GLY A 139 -18.16 -17.15 22.26
N GLN A 140 -17.01 -17.48 21.69
CA GLN A 140 -15.88 -18.02 22.45
C GLN A 140 -15.30 -16.92 23.38
N ARG A 141 -15.13 -17.27 24.66
CA ARG A 141 -14.53 -16.38 25.65
C ARG A 141 -13.02 -16.58 25.68
N LEU A 142 -12.28 -15.50 25.48
CA LEU A 142 -10.80 -15.48 25.49
C LEU A 142 -10.30 -14.64 26.65
N ARG A 143 -9.42 -15.21 27.48
CA ARG A 143 -8.70 -14.47 28.49
C ARG A 143 -7.45 -13.83 27.87
N LEU A 144 -7.24 -12.55 28.14
CA LEU A 144 -6.08 -11.83 27.65
C LEU A 144 -5.64 -10.73 28.62
N LEU A 145 -4.33 -10.47 28.62
CA LEU A 145 -3.74 -9.34 29.33
C LEU A 145 -3.72 -8.15 28.37
N ALA A 146 -4.72 -7.30 28.47
CA ALA A 146 -4.85 -6.14 27.59
C ALA A 146 -3.87 -5.03 27.98
N ARG A 147 -3.09 -4.57 27.02
CA ARG A 147 -2.25 -3.36 27.12
C ARG A 147 -2.99 -2.10 26.68
N ARG A 148 -4.16 -2.26 26.16
CA ARG A 148 -5.10 -1.22 25.76
C ARG A 148 -6.51 -1.76 25.90
N THR A 149 -7.42 -0.95 26.44
CA THR A 149 -8.83 -1.29 26.55
C THR A 149 -9.64 -0.41 25.60
N PRO A 150 -9.76 -0.78 24.32
CA PRO A 150 -10.50 0.02 23.35
C PRO A 150 -12.00 0.01 23.66
N PRO A 151 -12.75 1.05 23.26
CA PRO A 151 -14.19 1.07 23.42
C PRO A 151 -14.84 -0.15 22.76
N PRO A 152 -15.97 -0.63 23.27
CA PRO A 152 -16.66 -1.78 22.70
C PRO A 152 -17.06 -1.52 21.25
N ARG A 153 -17.18 -2.61 20.47
CA ARG A 153 -17.73 -2.50 19.13
C ARG A 153 -19.19 -2.11 19.16
N GLU A 154 -19.58 -1.29 18.21
CA GLU A 154 -20.95 -0.80 18.04
C GLU A 154 -21.67 -1.60 16.96
N ARG A 155 -22.88 -2.02 17.26
CA ARG A 155 -23.78 -2.62 16.28
C ARG A 155 -24.60 -1.52 15.62
N VAL A 156 -24.36 -1.30 14.31
CA VAL A 156 -25.11 -0.35 13.49
C VAL A 156 -26.13 -1.12 12.65
N ARG A 157 -27.38 -0.73 12.72
CA ARG A 157 -28.40 -1.22 11.81
C ARG A 157 -28.37 -0.40 10.53
N TYR A 158 -28.19 -1.05 9.38
CA TYR A 158 -28.06 -0.42 8.08
C TYR A 158 -29.14 -0.92 7.12
N THR A 159 -29.87 0.01 6.50
CA THR A 159 -30.83 -0.32 5.44
C THR A 159 -30.15 -0.21 4.09
N VAL A 160 -30.12 -1.30 3.32
CA VAL A 160 -29.51 -1.37 1.99
C VAL A 160 -30.21 -0.41 1.04
N ARG A 161 -29.41 0.36 0.30
CA ARG A 161 -29.86 1.31 -0.71
C ARG A 161 -29.65 0.75 -2.12
N GLU A 162 -30.29 1.34 -3.09
CA GLU A 162 -30.03 1.01 -4.50
C GLU A 162 -28.55 1.23 -4.85
N GLY A 163 -27.94 0.29 -5.60
CA GLY A 163 -26.53 0.32 -5.96
C GLY A 163 -25.56 -0.16 -4.87
N ASP A 164 -26.06 -0.47 -3.66
CA ASP A 164 -25.19 -0.99 -2.61
C ASP A 164 -24.62 -2.38 -2.94
N THR A 165 -23.38 -2.55 -2.51
CA THR A 165 -22.67 -3.84 -2.51
C THR A 165 -22.16 -4.16 -1.11
N TRP A 166 -21.90 -5.42 -0.81
CA TRP A 166 -21.25 -5.80 0.45
C TRP A 166 -19.95 -5.01 0.69
N THR A 167 -19.24 -4.68 -0.40
CA THR A 167 -17.99 -3.91 -0.34
C THR A 167 -18.25 -2.43 -0.05
N SER A 168 -19.25 -1.79 -0.67
CA SER A 168 -19.55 -0.37 -0.42
C SER A 168 -20.02 -0.14 1.00
N ILE A 169 -20.92 -1.00 1.49
CA ILE A 169 -21.44 -0.95 2.86
C ILE A 169 -20.31 -1.15 3.88
N ALA A 170 -19.50 -2.20 3.70
CA ALA A 170 -18.39 -2.48 4.59
C ALA A 170 -17.37 -1.33 4.64
N ARG A 171 -17.05 -0.74 3.49
CA ARG A 171 -16.15 0.41 3.40
C ARG A 171 -16.69 1.62 4.15
N ALA A 172 -17.98 1.93 3.98
CA ALA A 172 -18.61 3.06 4.67
C ALA A 172 -18.56 2.95 6.20
N HIS A 173 -18.46 1.72 6.71
CA HIS A 173 -18.40 1.44 8.15
C HIS A 173 -17.02 0.97 8.65
N GLY A 174 -15.97 1.01 7.83
CA GLY A 174 -14.64 0.53 8.21
C GLY A 174 -14.59 -0.96 8.54
N ALA A 175 -15.47 -1.78 7.93
CA ALA A 175 -15.61 -3.20 8.19
C ALA A 175 -15.08 -4.07 7.03
N ASP A 176 -14.79 -5.35 7.28
CA ASP A 176 -14.50 -6.33 6.25
C ASP A 176 -15.81 -6.80 5.57
N PRO A 177 -15.92 -6.78 4.23
CA PRO A 177 -17.12 -7.22 3.51
C PRO A 177 -17.49 -8.68 3.78
N SER A 178 -16.49 -9.54 3.99
CA SER A 178 -16.74 -10.94 4.31
C SER A 178 -17.34 -11.10 5.72
N ALA A 179 -16.91 -10.25 6.65
CA ALA A 179 -17.48 -10.18 7.98
C ALA A 179 -18.94 -9.70 7.95
N VAL A 180 -19.20 -8.55 7.30
CA VAL A 180 -20.58 -8.02 7.16
C VAL A 180 -21.49 -9.06 6.53
N ARG A 181 -21.03 -9.75 5.49
CA ARG A 181 -21.79 -10.82 4.84
C ARG A 181 -22.02 -12.02 5.78
N ALA A 182 -20.98 -12.49 6.46
CA ALA A 182 -21.08 -13.66 7.35
C ALA A 182 -22.07 -13.43 8.49
N TYR A 183 -22.14 -12.22 9.02
CA TYR A 183 -23.12 -11.83 10.03
C TYR A 183 -24.57 -11.94 9.55
N ASN A 184 -24.79 -11.54 8.32
CA ASN A 184 -26.15 -11.32 7.83
C ASN A 184 -26.69 -12.47 6.98
N ILE A 185 -25.84 -13.38 6.48
CA ILE A 185 -26.17 -14.37 5.45
C ILE A 185 -27.30 -15.33 5.87
N LYS A 186 -27.34 -15.69 7.16
CA LYS A 186 -28.38 -16.58 7.67
C LYS A 186 -29.78 -15.95 7.64
N ARG A 187 -29.83 -14.62 7.83
CA ARG A 187 -31.07 -13.83 7.87
C ARG A 187 -31.48 -13.31 6.49
N THR A 188 -30.51 -12.96 5.65
CA THR A 188 -30.75 -12.21 4.44
C THR A 188 -30.44 -12.97 3.14
N GLY A 189 -29.89 -14.20 3.26
CA GLY A 189 -29.39 -14.93 2.11
C GLY A 189 -28.15 -14.31 1.50
N ARG A 190 -27.88 -14.62 0.23
CA ARG A 190 -26.63 -14.23 -0.44
C ARG A 190 -26.72 -12.93 -1.24
N ARG A 191 -27.91 -12.43 -1.54
CA ARG A 191 -28.14 -11.27 -2.40
C ARG A 191 -28.57 -10.07 -1.57
N LEU A 192 -28.03 -8.91 -1.88
CA LEU A 192 -28.50 -7.64 -1.37
C LEU A 192 -29.65 -7.14 -2.26
N HIS A 193 -30.63 -6.55 -1.64
CA HIS A 193 -31.68 -5.80 -2.32
C HIS A 193 -32.03 -4.56 -1.50
N PRO A 194 -32.46 -3.45 -2.12
CA PRO A 194 -32.88 -2.26 -1.40
C PRO A 194 -33.95 -2.54 -0.35
N GLY A 195 -33.88 -1.86 0.78
CA GLY A 195 -34.77 -2.04 1.92
C GLY A 195 -34.36 -3.17 2.89
N LEU A 196 -33.36 -4.00 2.55
CA LEU A 196 -32.89 -5.05 3.43
C LEU A 196 -32.15 -4.45 4.64
N GLU A 197 -32.52 -4.87 5.86
CA GLU A 197 -31.80 -4.47 7.07
C GLU A 197 -30.61 -5.39 7.35
N LEU A 198 -29.46 -4.80 7.58
CA LEU A 198 -28.20 -5.46 7.92
C LEU A 198 -27.73 -5.01 9.30
N ASP A 199 -27.07 -5.92 10.02
CA ASP A 199 -26.26 -5.59 11.16
C ASP A 199 -24.80 -5.41 10.72
N VAL A 200 -24.25 -4.23 10.93
CA VAL A 200 -22.84 -3.91 10.65
C VAL A 200 -22.15 -3.61 11.97
N TRP A 201 -21.11 -4.37 12.28
CA TRP A 201 -20.31 -4.14 13.47
C TRP A 201 -19.19 -3.17 13.16
N ARG A 202 -19.27 -2.00 13.73
CA ARG A 202 -18.27 -0.95 13.64
C ARG A 202 -17.35 -1.01 14.85
N ASP A 203 -16.04 -0.84 14.61
CA ASP A 203 -15.06 -0.70 15.67
C ASP A 203 -14.67 0.78 15.81
N PRO A 204 -15.13 1.48 16.87
CA PRO A 204 -14.82 2.89 17.05
C PRO A 204 -13.33 3.16 17.18
N TRP A 205 -12.58 2.24 17.81
CA TRP A 205 -11.13 2.36 17.91
C TRP A 205 -10.47 2.28 16.53
N LEU A 206 -10.87 1.32 15.69
CA LEU A 206 -10.33 1.20 14.34
C LEU A 206 -10.66 2.43 13.50
N ALA A 207 -11.88 2.95 13.61
CA ALA A 207 -12.28 4.16 12.92
C ALA A 207 -11.45 5.38 13.36
N ALA A 208 -11.19 5.52 14.65
CA ALA A 208 -10.33 6.57 15.21
C ALA A 208 -8.87 6.42 14.77
N ALA A 209 -8.31 5.20 14.82
CA ALA A 209 -6.95 4.92 14.37
C ALA A 209 -6.75 5.24 12.88
N VAL A 210 -7.72 4.87 12.04
CA VAL A 210 -7.69 5.20 10.60
C VAL A 210 -7.83 6.72 10.36
N ALA A 211 -8.64 7.40 11.17
CA ALA A 211 -8.79 8.86 11.09
C ALA A 211 -7.52 9.60 11.52
N ALA A 212 -6.88 9.13 12.60
CA ALA A 212 -5.62 9.71 13.09
C ALA A 212 -4.47 9.59 12.09
N ASP A 213 -4.50 8.55 11.26
CA ASP A 213 -3.51 8.30 10.22
C ASP A 213 -3.78 9.07 8.90
N ALA A 214 -4.87 9.81 8.85
CA ALA A 214 -5.19 10.64 7.71
C ALA A 214 -4.46 11.99 7.80
N PRO A 215 -3.86 12.49 6.69
CA PRO A 215 -3.36 13.84 6.68
C PRO A 215 -4.52 14.83 6.94
N PRO A 216 -4.26 15.89 7.70
CA PRO A 216 -5.33 16.81 8.14
C PRO A 216 -5.97 17.60 7.00
N SER A 217 -5.29 17.73 5.86
CA SER A 217 -5.74 18.50 4.71
C SER A 217 -5.16 17.96 3.40
N GLY A 218 -5.58 18.50 2.27
CA GLY A 218 -5.05 18.17 0.94
C GLY A 218 -5.76 16.98 0.26
N PRO A 219 -5.27 16.58 -0.93
CA PRO A 219 -5.92 15.55 -1.77
C PRO A 219 -6.08 14.18 -1.08
N ALA A 220 -5.17 13.86 -0.17
CA ALA A 220 -5.19 12.60 0.58
C ALA A 220 -6.32 12.51 1.60
N ALA A 221 -6.83 13.63 2.10
CA ALA A 221 -7.94 13.68 3.08
C ALA A 221 -9.26 13.09 2.52
N ALA A 222 -9.46 13.15 1.20
CA ALA A 222 -10.64 12.58 0.54
C ALA A 222 -10.62 11.05 0.44
N ILE A 223 -9.49 10.40 0.77
CA ILE A 223 -9.35 8.94 0.66
C ILE A 223 -9.97 8.27 1.89
N GLY A 224 -11.08 7.59 1.66
CA GLY A 224 -11.82 6.88 2.71
C GLY A 224 -11.03 5.74 3.38
N PRO A 225 -11.38 5.39 4.62
CA PRO A 225 -10.82 4.24 5.33
C PRO A 225 -11.28 2.91 4.70
N GLY A 226 -10.69 1.80 5.16
CA GLY A 226 -11.21 0.45 4.96
C GLY A 226 -10.49 -0.39 3.92
N GLY A 227 -9.45 0.11 3.25
CA GLY A 227 -8.57 -0.72 2.43
C GLY A 227 -7.45 -1.32 3.29
N PHE A 228 -7.36 -2.67 3.35
CA PHE A 228 -6.43 -3.38 4.23
C PHE A 228 -5.59 -4.40 3.49
N SER A 229 -4.33 -4.52 3.88
CA SER A 229 -3.43 -5.60 3.47
C SER A 229 -3.65 -6.85 4.31
N VAL A 230 -3.65 -8.01 3.66
CA VAL A 230 -3.64 -9.31 4.32
C VAL A 230 -2.49 -10.13 3.76
N GLY A 231 -1.68 -10.72 4.62
CA GLY A 231 -0.50 -11.49 4.24
C GLY A 231 0.66 -10.61 3.77
N ARG A 232 1.56 -11.21 3.01
CA ARG A 232 2.80 -10.58 2.51
C ARG A 232 2.59 -9.92 1.14
N PRO A 233 3.43 -8.97 0.74
CA PRO A 233 3.38 -8.40 -0.61
C PRO A 233 3.48 -9.41 -1.74
N SER A 234 4.21 -10.51 -1.53
CA SER A 234 4.41 -11.60 -2.50
C SER A 234 3.45 -12.78 -2.34
N ASP A 235 2.72 -12.83 -1.24
CA ASP A 235 1.73 -13.87 -0.92
C ASP A 235 0.64 -13.27 -0.03
N GLY A 236 -0.24 -12.50 -0.65
CA GLY A 236 -1.26 -11.77 0.07
C GLY A 236 -2.45 -11.38 -0.79
N ARG A 237 -3.33 -10.60 -0.18
CA ARG A 237 -4.51 -10.05 -0.83
C ARG A 237 -4.80 -8.64 -0.30
N LEU A 238 -5.55 -7.90 -1.08
CA LEU A 238 -6.06 -6.58 -0.74
C LEU A 238 -7.55 -6.69 -0.45
N VAL A 239 -7.97 -6.25 0.73
CA VAL A 239 -9.37 -6.18 1.15
C VAL A 239 -9.84 -4.74 1.00
N ASN A 240 -10.99 -4.50 0.38
CA ASN A 240 -11.56 -3.17 0.15
C ASN A 240 -10.59 -2.17 -0.49
N GLY A 241 -9.75 -2.62 -1.43
CA GLY A 241 -8.74 -1.78 -2.04
C GLY A 241 -9.26 -0.41 -2.45
N VAL A 242 -8.45 0.62 -2.21
CA VAL A 242 -8.67 2.00 -2.61
C VAL A 242 -7.89 2.27 -3.87
N GLN A 243 -8.53 2.86 -4.87
CA GLN A 243 -7.82 3.24 -6.09
C GLN A 243 -7.04 4.53 -5.87
N ILE A 244 -5.78 4.58 -6.32
CA ILE A 244 -5.02 5.82 -6.37
C ILE A 244 -5.85 6.83 -7.20
N PRO A 245 -6.19 8.01 -6.69
CA PRO A 245 -7.00 8.99 -7.44
C PRO A 245 -6.27 9.50 -8.69
N ALA A 246 -6.98 10.09 -9.62
CA ALA A 246 -6.37 10.91 -10.67
C ALA A 246 -5.82 12.20 -10.04
N SER A 247 -4.68 12.68 -10.52
CA SER A 247 -4.02 13.89 -10.02
C SER A 247 -3.26 14.58 -11.15
N ALA A 248 -3.00 15.88 -10.99
CA ALA A 248 -2.05 16.61 -11.81
C ALA A 248 -0.59 16.29 -11.44
N ASP A 249 -0.34 15.76 -10.24
CA ASP A 249 0.99 15.51 -9.71
C ASP A 249 1.66 14.28 -10.36
N TYR A 250 0.85 13.33 -10.90
CA TYR A 250 1.34 12.07 -11.48
C TYR A 250 0.37 11.46 -12.50
N ASP A 251 0.91 10.63 -13.38
CA ASP A 251 0.15 9.77 -14.30
C ASP A 251 0.08 8.33 -13.78
N ARG A 252 -1.10 7.73 -13.80
CA ARG A 252 -1.33 6.31 -13.50
C ARG A 252 -1.28 5.49 -14.78
N ARG A 253 -0.14 4.89 -15.08
CA ARG A 253 0.03 4.13 -16.32
C ARG A 253 -0.96 2.97 -16.46
N TYR A 254 -1.32 2.33 -15.34
CA TYR A 254 -2.19 1.15 -15.31
C TYR A 254 -3.31 1.34 -14.28
N PRO A 255 -4.40 2.07 -14.59
CA PRO A 255 -5.47 2.33 -13.62
C PRO A 255 -6.10 1.05 -13.02
N GLY A 256 -6.17 -0.04 -13.79
CA GLY A 256 -6.64 -1.35 -13.32
C GLY A 256 -5.74 -2.03 -12.27
N SER A 257 -4.48 -1.60 -12.17
CA SER A 257 -3.50 -2.07 -11.20
C SER A 257 -3.04 -0.96 -10.23
N ALA A 258 -3.82 0.13 -10.12
CA ALA A 258 -3.53 1.27 -9.23
C ALA A 258 -4.38 1.21 -7.96
N TRP A 259 -4.39 0.06 -7.27
CA TRP A 259 -5.17 -0.16 -6.05
C TRP A 259 -4.25 -0.47 -4.87
N GLY A 260 -4.51 0.14 -3.72
CA GLY A 260 -3.72 -0.06 -2.52
C GLY A 260 -4.54 -0.10 -1.24
N THR A 261 -3.86 -0.26 -0.11
CA THR A 261 -4.48 -0.05 1.20
C THR A 261 -4.80 1.43 1.38
N SER A 262 -5.74 1.76 2.27
CA SER A 262 -6.05 3.15 2.58
C SER A 262 -4.83 3.88 3.10
N PHE A 263 -4.05 3.24 3.97
CA PHE A 263 -2.78 3.76 4.49
C PHE A 263 -1.82 4.11 3.36
N ALA A 264 -1.47 3.12 2.53
CA ALA A 264 -0.48 3.32 1.47
C ALA A 264 -0.91 4.38 0.44
N VAL A 265 -2.19 4.39 0.04
CA VAL A 265 -2.68 5.37 -0.95
C VAL A 265 -2.73 6.78 -0.37
N ARG A 266 -3.12 6.95 0.91
CA ARG A 266 -3.11 8.26 1.57
C ARG A 266 -1.71 8.84 1.66
N HIS A 267 -0.78 8.05 2.20
CA HIS A 267 0.62 8.49 2.31
C HIS A 267 1.24 8.75 0.94
N LEU A 268 0.97 7.91 -0.05
CA LEU A 268 1.45 8.14 -1.41
C LEU A 268 0.98 9.49 -1.97
N VAL A 269 -0.33 9.76 -1.91
CA VAL A 269 -0.91 10.99 -2.47
C VAL A 269 -0.37 12.23 -1.76
N ASP A 270 -0.28 12.19 -0.44
CA ASP A 270 0.27 13.29 0.37
C ASP A 270 1.78 13.52 0.07
N ILE A 271 2.56 12.44 0.03
CA ILE A 271 3.99 12.53 -0.28
C ILE A 271 4.24 13.10 -1.67
N LEU A 272 3.49 12.62 -2.68
CA LEU A 272 3.70 13.07 -4.06
C LEU A 272 3.22 14.51 -4.26
N HIS A 273 2.15 14.90 -3.59
CA HIS A 273 1.66 16.29 -3.61
C HIS A 273 2.71 17.24 -3.03
N ARG A 274 3.19 16.98 -1.81
CA ARG A 274 4.26 17.79 -1.18
C ARG A 274 5.55 17.78 -1.99
N TRP A 275 5.97 16.60 -2.47
CA TRP A 275 7.15 16.50 -3.31
C TRP A 275 7.03 17.36 -4.57
N ARG A 276 5.84 17.41 -5.18
CA ARG A 276 5.59 18.25 -6.35
C ARG A 276 5.67 19.74 -6.02
N GLU A 277 5.18 20.16 -4.85
CA GLU A 277 5.24 21.55 -4.41
C GLU A 277 6.66 21.98 -4.00
N GLU A 278 7.44 21.07 -3.42
CA GLU A 278 8.77 21.36 -2.86
C GLU A 278 9.92 21.13 -3.85
N SER A 279 9.70 20.40 -4.95
CA SER A 279 10.73 20.07 -5.93
C SER A 279 10.64 20.93 -7.19
N ASP A 280 11.79 21.23 -7.80
CA ASP A 280 11.86 21.91 -9.10
C ASP A 280 11.53 20.98 -10.28
N TYR A 281 11.06 19.75 -10.01
CA TYR A 281 10.79 18.77 -11.06
C TYR A 281 9.46 19.05 -11.77
N ASN A 282 9.53 19.47 -13.04
CA ASN A 282 8.36 19.80 -13.87
C ASN A 282 7.96 18.66 -14.84
N GLY A 283 8.73 17.55 -14.86
CA GLY A 283 8.43 16.42 -15.75
C GLY A 283 7.24 15.59 -15.28
N LEU A 284 6.76 14.68 -16.14
CA LEU A 284 5.69 13.74 -15.81
C LEU A 284 6.21 12.64 -14.87
N LEU A 285 5.70 12.60 -13.64
CA LEU A 285 5.92 11.46 -12.75
C LEU A 285 4.95 10.34 -13.11
N ARG A 286 5.47 9.15 -13.40
CA ARG A 286 4.63 8.02 -13.85
C ARG A 286 4.61 6.90 -12.83
N LEU A 287 3.42 6.58 -12.35
CA LEU A 287 3.15 5.45 -11.47
C LEU A 287 2.90 4.18 -12.30
N GLY A 288 3.58 3.12 -11.96
CA GLY A 288 3.41 1.79 -12.50
C GLY A 288 2.30 1.01 -11.79
N ALA A 289 2.53 -0.28 -11.58
CA ALA A 289 1.58 -1.12 -10.86
C ALA A 289 1.71 -0.94 -9.35
N MET A 290 0.56 -0.98 -8.64
CA MET A 290 0.51 -1.13 -7.19
C MET A 290 -0.11 -2.48 -6.81
N SER A 291 -1.38 -2.68 -7.12
CA SER A 291 -2.09 -3.94 -6.94
C SER A 291 -3.37 -3.93 -7.77
N ARG A 292 -3.99 -5.09 -7.94
CA ARG A 292 -5.37 -5.19 -8.43
C ARG A 292 -6.34 -4.87 -7.28
N GLN A 293 -7.58 -4.54 -7.59
CA GLN A 293 -8.61 -4.15 -6.61
C GLN A 293 -8.77 -5.12 -5.41
N ARG A 294 -8.55 -6.41 -5.63
CA ARG A 294 -8.63 -7.46 -4.59
C ARG A 294 -7.29 -8.10 -4.29
N GLY A 295 -6.21 -7.47 -4.73
CA GLY A 295 -4.89 -8.05 -4.67
C GLY A 295 -4.69 -9.14 -5.73
N ARG A 296 -3.92 -10.16 -5.38
CA ARG A 296 -3.49 -11.27 -6.24
C ARG A 296 -2.38 -10.89 -7.21
N ARG A 297 -1.76 -11.93 -7.75
CA ARG A 297 -0.58 -11.82 -8.61
C ARG A 297 -0.87 -10.98 -9.87
N ILE A 298 0.05 -10.08 -10.18
CA ILE A 298 0.15 -9.38 -11.46
C ILE A 298 1.22 -10.11 -12.28
N THR A 299 0.92 -10.45 -13.53
CA THR A 299 1.88 -11.10 -14.44
C THR A 299 3.15 -10.27 -14.54
N GLY A 300 4.31 -10.92 -14.44
CA GLY A 300 5.62 -10.26 -14.45
C GLY A 300 6.09 -9.73 -13.10
N HIS A 301 5.24 -9.70 -12.06
CA HIS A 301 5.62 -9.22 -10.73
C HIS A 301 5.58 -10.35 -9.69
N ARG A 302 6.61 -10.41 -8.83
CA ARG A 302 6.64 -11.36 -7.70
C ARG A 302 5.85 -10.87 -6.50
N SER A 303 5.73 -9.55 -6.34
CA SER A 303 4.98 -8.88 -5.29
C SER A 303 3.74 -8.17 -5.84
N HIS A 304 3.31 -7.05 -5.28
CA HIS A 304 2.11 -6.30 -5.69
C HIS A 304 0.78 -7.02 -5.42
N GLN A 305 0.76 -7.95 -4.45
CA GLN A 305 -0.45 -8.75 -4.18
C GLN A 305 -1.30 -8.20 -3.03
N SER A 306 -0.74 -7.36 -2.18
CA SER A 306 -1.41 -6.90 -0.95
C SER A 306 -1.66 -5.39 -0.88
N GLY A 307 -1.37 -4.65 -1.95
CA GLY A 307 -1.68 -3.22 -2.06
C GLY A 307 -0.73 -2.30 -1.29
N ARG A 308 0.51 -2.74 -1.04
CA ARG A 308 1.55 -1.96 -0.35
C ARG A 308 2.80 -1.70 -1.19
N ASP A 309 2.96 -2.36 -2.31
CA ASP A 309 4.10 -2.19 -3.21
C ASP A 309 3.68 -1.36 -4.42
N LEU A 310 4.47 -0.37 -4.78
CA LEU A 310 4.22 0.51 -5.92
C LEU A 310 5.49 0.70 -6.73
N ASP A 311 5.38 0.53 -8.04
CA ASP A 311 6.43 0.93 -8.97
C ASP A 311 6.29 2.39 -9.36
N ILE A 312 7.37 3.15 -9.28
CA ILE A 312 7.45 4.54 -9.75
C ILE A 312 8.58 4.60 -10.76
N ARG A 313 8.27 4.89 -12.01
CA ARG A 313 9.28 5.08 -13.05
C ARG A 313 10.26 6.17 -12.62
N LEU A 314 11.56 5.93 -12.86
CA LEU A 314 12.56 6.93 -12.56
C LEU A 314 12.25 8.24 -13.32
N PRO A 315 12.18 9.38 -12.63
CA PRO A 315 11.98 10.70 -13.23
C PRO A 315 12.98 10.96 -14.34
N LEU A 316 12.51 11.46 -15.47
CA LEU A 316 13.36 11.81 -16.61
C LEU A 316 13.73 13.28 -16.58
N ARG A 317 14.91 13.60 -17.13
CA ARG A 317 15.30 14.99 -17.36
C ARG A 317 14.29 15.69 -18.27
N GLU A 318 14.16 16.98 -18.09
CA GLU A 318 13.32 17.85 -18.91
C GLU A 318 13.63 17.70 -20.42
N GLY A 319 12.61 17.89 -21.24
CA GLY A 319 12.70 17.80 -22.71
C GLY A 319 12.72 16.38 -23.28
N LEU A 320 12.69 15.33 -22.45
CA LEU A 320 12.60 13.96 -22.92
C LEU A 320 11.13 13.52 -23.07
N ALA A 321 10.86 12.80 -24.17
CA ALA A 321 9.51 12.27 -24.42
C ALA A 321 9.08 11.27 -23.33
N ASP A 322 7.81 11.26 -22.98
CA ASP A 322 7.24 10.41 -21.94
C ASP A 322 7.46 8.91 -22.10
N LYS A 323 7.63 8.44 -23.32
CA LYS A 323 7.91 7.03 -23.63
C LYS A 323 9.39 6.67 -23.56
N THR A 324 10.27 7.64 -23.31
CA THR A 324 11.72 7.42 -23.25
C THR A 324 12.07 6.44 -22.12
N THR A 325 12.81 5.39 -22.42
CA THR A 325 13.30 4.45 -21.40
C THR A 325 14.29 5.15 -20.47
N PRO A 326 14.09 5.09 -19.14
CA PRO A 326 15.07 5.62 -18.19
C PRO A 326 16.40 4.89 -18.34
N THR A 327 17.46 5.66 -18.59
CA THR A 327 18.83 5.19 -18.52
C THR A 327 19.58 6.09 -17.54
N PRO A 328 20.72 5.69 -16.97
CA PRO A 328 21.42 6.50 -15.97
C PRO A 328 21.73 7.93 -16.42
N ARG A 329 21.85 8.19 -17.73
CA ARG A 329 22.09 9.52 -18.30
C ARG A 329 20.82 10.34 -18.53
N ARG A 330 19.67 9.67 -18.66
CA ARG A 330 18.37 10.30 -18.94
C ARG A 330 17.55 10.57 -17.68
N VAL A 331 17.94 9.96 -16.57
CA VAL A 331 17.29 10.13 -15.27
C VAL A 331 17.68 11.46 -14.64
N ASP A 332 16.71 12.14 -14.09
CA ASP A 332 16.89 13.28 -13.19
C ASP A 332 17.18 12.76 -11.77
N TRP A 333 18.46 12.66 -11.43
CA TRP A 333 18.87 12.12 -10.14
C TRP A 333 18.61 13.07 -8.97
N ALA A 334 18.47 14.38 -9.22
CA ALA A 334 18.06 15.34 -8.20
C ALA A 334 16.58 15.10 -7.82
N ALA A 335 15.72 14.95 -8.82
CA ALA A 335 14.33 14.60 -8.60
C ALA A 335 14.16 13.23 -7.90
N VAL A 336 14.97 12.22 -8.28
CA VAL A 336 14.98 10.91 -7.58
C VAL A 336 15.40 11.07 -6.12
N HIS A 337 16.44 11.86 -5.84
CA HIS A 337 16.89 12.11 -4.46
C HIS A 337 15.82 12.82 -3.63
N ALA A 338 15.23 13.88 -4.16
CA ALA A 338 14.13 14.59 -3.48
C ALA A 338 12.94 13.65 -3.20
N LEU A 339 12.58 12.78 -4.16
CA LEU A 339 11.51 11.80 -3.99
C LEU A 339 11.85 10.77 -2.88
N VAL A 340 13.07 10.26 -2.85
CA VAL A 340 13.53 9.35 -1.78
C VAL A 340 13.53 10.03 -0.41
N GLN A 341 13.90 11.31 -0.33
CA GLN A 341 13.81 12.10 0.91
C GLN A 341 12.37 12.28 1.35
N ALA A 342 11.44 12.58 0.45
CA ALA A 342 10.03 12.71 0.76
C ALA A 342 9.44 11.40 1.32
N PHE A 343 9.78 10.26 0.73
CA PHE A 343 9.40 8.94 1.27
C PHE A 343 10.04 8.67 2.64
N ALA A 344 11.30 9.02 2.83
CA ALA A 344 11.99 8.84 4.11
C ALA A 344 11.38 9.69 5.23
N ALA A 345 11.00 10.93 4.93
CA ALA A 345 10.40 11.86 5.87
C ALA A 345 9.00 11.44 6.32
N SER A 346 8.27 10.71 5.48
CA SER A 346 6.91 10.26 5.80
C SER A 346 6.83 9.22 6.91
N GLY A 347 7.91 8.48 7.19
CA GLY A 347 7.89 7.33 8.08
C GLY A 347 7.05 6.13 7.60
N ALA A 348 6.27 6.29 6.53
CA ALA A 348 5.36 5.28 6.03
C ALA A 348 6.02 4.24 5.10
N VAL A 349 7.27 4.46 4.69
CA VAL A 349 7.99 3.64 3.70
C VAL A 349 9.24 3.02 4.34
N PRO A 350 9.18 1.75 4.76
CA PRO A 350 10.33 1.05 5.33
C PRO A 350 11.36 0.63 4.29
N GLN A 351 11.00 0.57 3.00
CA GLN A 351 11.91 0.05 1.99
C GLN A 351 11.59 0.57 0.58
N ILE A 352 12.66 0.91 -0.16
CA ILE A 352 12.63 1.24 -1.58
C ILE A 352 13.66 0.34 -2.27
N PHE A 353 13.29 -0.30 -3.39
CA PHE A 353 14.21 -1.10 -4.17
C PHE A 353 14.69 -0.33 -5.39
N LEU A 354 16.00 -0.36 -5.61
CA LEU A 354 16.70 0.21 -6.76
C LEU A 354 17.95 -0.62 -7.04
N ASP A 355 18.29 -0.83 -8.32
CA ASP A 355 19.51 -1.54 -8.68
C ASP A 355 20.75 -0.91 -8.04
N TYR A 356 21.69 -1.75 -7.55
CA TYR A 356 22.85 -1.29 -6.80
C TYR A 356 23.75 -0.34 -7.60
N GLN A 357 23.91 -0.56 -8.90
CA GLN A 357 24.75 0.30 -9.75
C GLN A 357 24.15 1.70 -9.89
N LEU A 358 22.81 1.81 -9.85
CA LEU A 358 22.11 3.08 -9.89
C LEU A 358 22.20 3.83 -8.56
N GLN A 359 22.30 3.11 -7.45
CA GLN A 359 22.47 3.72 -6.13
C GLN A 359 23.75 4.56 -6.02
N LYS A 360 24.81 4.24 -6.75
CA LYS A 360 26.03 5.06 -6.83
C LYS A 360 25.74 6.50 -7.30
N ARG A 361 24.83 6.64 -8.28
CA ARG A 361 24.43 7.96 -8.79
C ARG A 361 23.57 8.72 -7.80
N LEU A 362 22.60 8.04 -7.21
CA LEU A 362 21.77 8.61 -6.13
C LEU A 362 22.64 9.07 -4.95
N TYR A 363 23.60 8.25 -4.52
CA TYR A 363 24.54 8.57 -3.45
C TYR A 363 25.39 9.82 -3.77
N LYS A 364 25.89 9.91 -5.02
CA LYS A 364 26.67 11.07 -5.46
C LYS A 364 25.86 12.36 -5.35
N VAL A 365 24.64 12.36 -5.90
CA VAL A 365 23.74 13.53 -5.86
C VAL A 365 23.33 13.88 -4.43
N ALA A 366 23.00 12.89 -3.60
CA ALA A 366 22.67 13.13 -2.19
C ALA A 366 23.83 13.80 -1.44
N ARG A 367 25.08 13.37 -1.71
CA ARG A 367 26.28 13.98 -1.12
C ARG A 367 26.51 15.41 -1.65
N GLU A 368 26.32 15.65 -2.92
CA GLU A 368 26.43 16.98 -3.54
C GLU A 368 25.35 17.94 -3.00
N ALA A 369 24.17 17.41 -2.65
CA ALA A 369 23.10 18.15 -1.97
C ALA A 369 23.37 18.36 -0.45
N GLY A 370 24.53 17.99 0.07
CA GLY A 370 24.94 18.25 1.45
C GLY A 370 24.51 17.18 2.48
N ALA A 371 24.04 16.00 2.03
CA ALA A 371 23.72 14.94 2.97
C ALA A 371 24.97 14.45 3.72
N ASP A 372 24.90 14.43 5.05
CA ASP A 372 25.96 13.93 5.91
C ASP A 372 26.11 12.39 5.86
N ARG A 373 27.18 11.87 6.44
CA ARG A 373 27.44 10.42 6.49
C ARG A 373 26.29 9.63 7.14
N ARG A 374 25.70 10.13 8.21
CA ARG A 374 24.60 9.46 8.95
C ARG A 374 23.36 9.37 8.07
N THR A 375 22.98 10.46 7.42
CA THR A 375 21.88 10.52 6.47
C THR A 375 22.09 9.59 5.28
N LEU A 376 23.27 9.61 4.65
CA LEU A 376 23.62 8.71 3.55
C LEU A 376 23.54 7.24 3.96
N ARG A 377 24.06 6.88 5.13
CA ARG A 377 23.99 5.52 5.67
C ARG A 377 22.54 5.07 5.93
N ARG A 378 21.70 5.97 6.42
CA ARG A 378 20.27 5.69 6.67
C ARG A 378 19.48 5.54 5.37
N LEU A 379 19.74 6.40 4.38
CA LEU A 379 18.95 6.43 3.15
C LEU A 379 19.38 5.38 2.13
N ILE A 380 20.67 5.16 1.92
CA ILE A 380 21.15 4.42 0.75
C ILE A 380 22.05 3.26 1.19
N GLN A 381 21.83 2.09 0.62
CA GLN A 381 22.65 0.90 0.86
C GLN A 381 24.10 1.09 0.36
N PHE A 382 24.29 1.71 -0.82
CA PHE A 382 25.64 2.02 -1.35
C PHE A 382 26.41 2.92 -0.38
N PRO A 383 27.72 2.71 -0.13
CA PRO A 383 28.65 1.79 -0.81
C PRO A 383 28.81 0.40 -0.14
N ARG A 384 27.97 0.00 0.78
CA ARG A 384 28.13 -1.19 1.65
C ARG A 384 28.05 -2.56 0.93
N GLY A 385 27.96 -2.58 -0.39
CA GLY A 385 27.80 -3.80 -1.19
C GLY A 385 26.33 -4.18 -1.43
N SER A 386 26.07 -4.91 -2.54
CA SER A 386 24.71 -5.30 -2.94
C SER A 386 24.03 -6.31 -2.00
N ALA A 387 24.81 -7.03 -1.18
CA ALA A 387 24.30 -7.96 -0.21
C ALA A 387 23.93 -7.31 1.14
N ALA A 388 24.32 -6.05 1.39
CA ALA A 388 24.01 -5.38 2.65
C ALA A 388 22.50 -5.15 2.81
N THR A 389 22.01 -5.25 4.03
CA THR A 389 20.57 -5.14 4.33
C THR A 389 20.16 -3.79 4.94
N ARG A 390 21.11 -2.90 5.20
CA ARG A 390 20.87 -1.59 5.81
C ARG A 390 20.65 -0.51 4.74
N GLY A 391 19.79 0.47 5.06
CA GLY A 391 19.38 1.58 4.20
C GLY A 391 17.91 1.49 3.82
N LEU A 392 17.27 2.63 3.59
CA LEU A 392 15.92 2.70 3.02
C LEU A 392 15.92 2.20 1.57
N VAL A 393 16.85 2.71 0.74
CA VAL A 393 17.05 2.25 -0.64
C VAL A 393 17.98 1.06 -0.63
N ARG A 394 17.45 -0.11 -1.07
CA ARG A 394 18.17 -1.38 -1.11
C ARG A 394 18.24 -1.96 -2.52
N HIS A 395 19.23 -2.78 -2.74
CA HIS A 395 19.36 -3.50 -4.01
C HIS A 395 18.27 -4.57 -4.18
N SER A 396 17.70 -4.58 -5.38
CA SER A 396 16.97 -5.72 -5.90
C SER A 396 17.17 -5.77 -7.42
N PRO A 397 17.51 -6.94 -7.99
CA PRO A 397 17.67 -7.08 -9.44
C PRO A 397 16.38 -6.73 -10.18
N GLY A 398 16.53 -6.16 -11.39
CA GLY A 398 15.39 -5.77 -12.24
C GLY A 398 14.74 -4.43 -11.86
N HIS A 399 15.33 -3.66 -10.92
CA HIS A 399 14.89 -2.32 -10.55
C HIS A 399 15.85 -1.25 -11.10
N ASP A 400 16.04 -1.29 -12.41
CA ASP A 400 16.97 -0.42 -13.13
C ASP A 400 16.28 0.73 -13.88
N ILE A 401 14.97 0.71 -14.02
CA ILE A 401 14.16 1.73 -14.69
C ILE A 401 13.09 2.36 -13.78
N HIS A 402 12.90 1.84 -12.57
CA HIS A 402 11.90 2.31 -11.62
C HIS A 402 12.36 2.14 -10.17
N LEU A 403 11.80 2.93 -9.27
CA LEU A 403 11.80 2.68 -7.85
C LEU A 403 10.64 1.74 -7.55
N HIS A 404 10.89 0.68 -6.79
CA HIS A 404 9.83 -0.11 -6.20
C HIS A 404 9.70 0.28 -4.72
N VAL A 405 8.61 0.93 -4.39
CA VAL A 405 8.35 1.49 -3.06
C VAL A 405 7.45 0.55 -2.29
N ARG A 406 7.88 0.15 -1.09
CA ARG A 406 7.09 -0.68 -0.16
C ARG A 406 6.61 0.17 1.00
N PHE A 407 5.30 0.25 1.18
CA PHE A 407 4.66 0.89 2.33
C PHE A 407 4.62 -0.07 3.53
N ALA A 408 4.67 0.50 4.72
CA ALA A 408 4.49 -0.24 5.97
C ALA A 408 3.07 -0.84 6.07
N CYS A 409 2.91 -1.79 6.98
CA CYS A 409 1.59 -2.09 7.50
C CYS A 409 1.19 -0.96 8.45
N ALA A 410 -0.02 -0.44 8.33
CA ALA A 410 -0.57 0.41 9.37
C ALA A 410 -0.77 -0.40 10.67
N ASP A 411 -0.73 0.26 11.82
CA ASP A 411 -0.84 -0.41 13.12
C ASP A 411 -2.18 -1.13 13.31
N TYR A 412 -3.21 -0.67 12.60
CA TYR A 412 -4.53 -1.29 12.60
C TYR A 412 -4.69 -2.43 11.56
N GLU A 413 -3.71 -2.69 10.70
CA GLU A 413 -3.73 -3.78 9.72
C GLU A 413 -3.23 -5.09 10.34
N SER A 414 -4.07 -5.73 11.13
CA SER A 414 -3.75 -6.88 11.98
C SER A 414 -3.26 -8.13 11.22
N GLU A 415 -3.70 -8.31 9.99
CA GLU A 415 -3.35 -9.46 9.15
C GLU A 415 -2.25 -9.14 8.14
N CYS A 416 -1.73 -7.93 8.17
CA CYS A 416 -0.63 -7.50 7.32
C CYS A 416 0.69 -8.11 7.79
N ALA A 417 1.48 -8.66 6.87
CA ALA A 417 2.73 -9.34 7.18
C ALA A 417 3.90 -8.84 6.30
N GLY A 418 5.14 -9.08 6.78
CA GLY A 418 6.34 -8.66 6.06
C GLY A 418 6.64 -7.17 6.30
N ARG A 419 6.75 -6.81 7.58
CA ARG A 419 7.20 -5.49 8.06
C ARG A 419 8.66 -5.28 7.72
#